data_4893f76ecd897b0f122d53e0dce13c5e
#
_entry.id   4893f76ecd897b0f122d53e0dce13c5e
#
_cell.length_a   1.000
_cell.length_b   1.000
_cell.length_c   1.000
_cell.angle_alpha   90.00
_cell.angle_beta   90.00
_cell.angle_gamma   90.00
#
_symmetry.space_group_name_H-M   'P 1'
#
loop_
_entity.id
_entity.type
_entity.pdbx_description
1 polymer ?
#
loop_
_entity_poly.entity_id
_entity_poly.type
_entity_poly.pdbx_seq_one_letter_code
_entity_poly.pdbx_strand_id
1 'polypeptide(L)'
;MNEEDVKATLKTYILTEFLPGEDPAALTDTTALVTTGILGSIGVLKVVSFLEDQFGVTIEANETVVENFNTLSDMARLIMTKKMSPPSQ
;
A
#
# COMPACT_ATOMS: atom_id res chain seq x y z
N MET A 1 -1.08 15.04 6.43
CA MET A 1 -1.21 13.57 6.30
C MET A 1 -0.03 12.90 6.97
N ASN A 2 -0.28 11.92 7.80
CA ASN A 2 0.78 11.19 8.48
C ASN A 2 0.71 9.72 8.13
N GLU A 3 1.69 8.95 8.61
CA GLU A 3 1.80 7.54 8.28
C GLU A 3 0.58 6.74 8.75
N GLU A 4 0.02 7.09 9.88
CA GLU A 4 -1.16 6.40 10.39
C GLU A 4 -2.38 6.61 9.49
N ASP A 5 -2.53 7.80 8.95
CA ASP A 5 -3.62 8.08 8.00
C ASP A 5 -3.45 7.25 6.73
N VAL A 6 -2.23 7.14 6.24
CA VAL A 6 -1.93 6.35 5.05
C VAL A 6 -2.26 4.88 5.31
N LYS A 7 -1.84 4.35 6.46
CA LYS A 7 -2.12 2.96 6.81
C LYS A 7 -3.61 2.71 6.93
N ALA A 8 -4.35 3.62 7.56
CA ALA A 8 -5.80 3.45 7.73
C ALA A 8 -6.50 3.42 6.38
N THR A 9 -6.12 4.32 5.49
CA THR A 9 -6.71 4.38 4.15
C THR A 9 -6.41 3.11 3.37
N LEU A 10 -5.16 2.65 3.42
CA LEU A 10 -4.75 1.41 2.76
C LEU A 10 -5.48 0.20 3.32
N LYS A 11 -5.60 0.13 4.64
CA LYS A 11 -6.26 -0.99 5.29
C LYS A 11 -7.70 -1.12 4.81
N THR A 12 -8.42 0.00 4.77
CA THR A 12 -9.80 0.01 4.30
C THR A 12 -9.88 -0.48 2.86
N TYR A 13 -8.99 0.01 2.01
CA TYR A 13 -8.98 -0.38 0.61
C TYR A 13 -8.72 -1.90 0.46
N ILE A 14 -7.70 -2.40 1.14
CA ILE A 14 -7.33 -3.81 1.01
C ILE A 14 -8.42 -4.72 1.57
N LEU A 15 -9.01 -4.35 2.69
CA LEU A 15 -10.10 -5.14 3.26
C LEU A 15 -11.29 -5.19 2.29
N THR A 16 -11.62 -4.08 1.68
CA THR A 16 -12.76 -4.00 0.77
C THR A 16 -12.50 -4.75 -0.53
N GLU A 17 -11.32 -4.60 -1.11
CA GLU A 17 -11.02 -5.14 -2.44
C GLU A 17 -10.51 -6.56 -2.42
N PHE A 18 -9.78 -6.95 -1.38
CA PHE A 18 -9.09 -8.24 -1.39
C PHE A 18 -9.54 -9.18 -0.29
N LEU A 19 -10.10 -8.67 0.79
CA LEU A 19 -10.48 -9.46 1.95
C LEU A 19 -11.90 -9.16 2.41
N PRO A 20 -12.88 -9.14 1.48
CA PRO A 20 -14.26 -8.82 1.89
C PRO A 20 -14.76 -9.87 2.88
N GLY A 21 -15.37 -9.42 3.96
CA GLY A 21 -15.90 -10.33 4.96
C GLY A 21 -14.91 -10.75 6.04
N GLU A 22 -13.63 -10.37 5.89
CA GLU A 22 -12.64 -10.69 6.92
C GLU A 22 -12.72 -9.71 8.07
N ASP A 23 -12.39 -10.21 9.26
CA ASP A 23 -12.29 -9.36 10.44
C ASP A 23 -11.18 -8.34 10.21
N PRO A 24 -11.47 -7.04 10.34
CA PRO A 24 -10.42 -6.02 10.19
C PRO A 24 -9.20 -6.26 11.10
N ALA A 25 -9.42 -6.88 12.26
CA ALA A 25 -8.31 -7.18 13.17
C ALA A 25 -7.33 -8.20 12.60
N ALA A 26 -7.74 -8.96 11.58
CA ALA A 26 -6.86 -9.92 10.93
C ALA A 26 -5.80 -9.25 10.07
N LEU A 27 -6.01 -7.99 9.69
CA LEU A 27 -5.07 -7.25 8.87
C LEU A 27 -4.37 -6.21 9.73
N THR A 28 -3.13 -6.47 10.08
CA THR A 28 -2.33 -5.56 10.89
C THR A 28 -1.28 -4.88 10.02
N ASP A 29 -0.56 -3.94 10.62
CA ASP A 29 0.46 -3.19 9.89
C ASP A 29 1.57 -4.07 9.32
N THR A 30 1.78 -5.24 9.92
CA THR A 30 2.88 -6.14 9.54
C THR A 30 2.39 -7.44 8.91
N THR A 31 1.10 -7.55 8.62
CA THR A 31 0.56 -8.73 7.94
C THR A 31 1.14 -8.81 6.53
N ALA A 32 1.74 -9.96 6.20
CA ALA A 32 2.32 -10.15 4.88
C ALA A 32 1.20 -10.27 3.84
N LEU A 33 1.31 -9.52 2.77
CA LEU A 33 0.27 -9.45 1.74
C LEU A 33 0.73 -10.03 0.42
N VAL A 34 1.98 -9.78 0.03
CA VAL A 34 2.49 -10.28 -1.24
C VAL A 34 2.99 -11.71 -1.09
N THR A 35 3.79 -11.96 -0.06
CA THR A 35 4.38 -13.29 0.12
C THR A 35 3.34 -14.36 0.46
N THR A 36 2.19 -13.96 0.99
CA THR A 36 1.10 -14.89 1.27
C THR A 36 0.14 -15.06 0.10
N GLY A 37 0.32 -14.28 -0.95
CA GLY A 37 -0.53 -14.35 -2.13
C GLY A 37 -1.83 -13.58 -2.02
N ILE A 38 -2.05 -12.85 -0.95
CA ILE A 38 -3.28 -12.05 -0.80
C ILE A 38 -3.37 -11.04 -1.94
N LEU A 39 -2.28 -10.35 -2.25
CA LEU A 39 -2.30 -9.37 -3.33
C LEU A 39 -2.00 -9.97 -4.70
N GLY A 40 -1.02 -10.85 -4.81
CA GLY A 40 -0.62 -11.35 -6.12
C GLY A 40 -0.16 -10.21 -7.04
N SER A 41 0.19 -10.56 -8.29
CA SER A 41 0.69 -9.56 -9.25
C SER A 41 -0.36 -8.53 -9.63
N ILE A 42 -1.57 -8.99 -9.94
CA ILE A 42 -2.66 -8.09 -10.31
C ILE A 42 -3.04 -7.22 -9.11
N GLY A 43 -3.06 -7.80 -7.92
CA GLY A 43 -3.38 -7.06 -6.71
C GLY A 43 -2.40 -5.93 -6.45
N VAL A 44 -1.11 -6.18 -6.67
CA VAL A 44 -0.09 -5.14 -6.49
C VAL A 44 -0.35 -4.00 -7.48
N LEU A 45 -0.70 -4.32 -8.73
CA LEU A 45 -1.00 -3.28 -9.71
C LEU A 45 -2.22 -2.45 -9.30
N LYS A 46 -3.23 -3.10 -8.73
CA LYS A 46 -4.41 -2.37 -8.25
C LYS A 46 -4.05 -1.44 -7.10
N VAL A 47 -3.21 -1.91 -6.19
CA VAL A 47 -2.76 -1.08 -5.07
C VAL A 47 -1.94 0.11 -5.58
N VAL A 48 -1.07 -0.12 -6.56
CA VAL A 48 -0.29 0.98 -7.15
C VAL A 48 -1.22 2.06 -7.68
N SER A 49 -2.22 1.67 -8.47
CA SER A 49 -3.18 2.63 -9.01
C SER A 49 -3.92 3.38 -7.89
N PHE A 50 -4.33 2.65 -6.87
CA PHE A 50 -5.02 3.27 -5.74
C PHE A 50 -4.13 4.30 -5.05
N LEU A 51 -2.87 3.94 -4.81
CA LEU A 51 -1.96 4.85 -4.12
C LEU A 51 -1.68 6.10 -4.95
N GLU A 52 -1.52 5.94 -6.25
CA GLU A 52 -1.28 7.08 -7.12
C GLU A 52 -2.48 8.02 -7.12
N ASP A 53 -3.68 7.47 -7.23
CA ASP A 53 -4.89 8.29 -7.26
C ASP A 53 -5.18 8.91 -5.90
N GLN A 54 -5.03 8.13 -4.84
CA GLN A 54 -5.44 8.58 -3.50
C GLN A 54 -4.47 9.59 -2.92
N PHE A 55 -3.19 9.43 -3.16
CA PHE A 55 -2.18 10.27 -2.53
C PHE A 55 -1.47 11.20 -3.50
N GLY A 56 -1.80 11.14 -4.77
CA GLY A 56 -1.22 12.04 -5.76
C GLY A 56 0.26 11.84 -5.97
N VAL A 57 0.73 10.60 -5.93
CA VAL A 57 2.13 10.26 -6.14
C VAL A 57 2.28 9.44 -7.41
N THR A 58 3.51 9.35 -7.92
CA THR A 58 3.85 8.50 -9.05
C THR A 58 4.75 7.38 -8.55
N ILE A 59 4.36 6.14 -8.79
CA ILE A 59 5.13 4.97 -8.37
C ILE A 59 5.79 4.37 -9.59
N GLU A 60 7.13 4.34 -9.56
CA GLU A 60 7.93 3.84 -10.67
C GLU A 60 7.93 2.33 -10.70
N ALA A 61 8.20 1.76 -11.89
CA ALA A 61 8.24 0.31 -12.03
C ALA A 61 9.27 -0.32 -11.08
N ASN A 62 10.43 0.33 -10.92
CA ASN A 62 11.48 -0.21 -10.04
C ASN A 62 11.14 -0.08 -8.57
N GLU A 63 10.08 0.62 -8.22
CA GLU A 63 9.60 0.72 -6.85
C GLU A 63 8.52 -0.32 -6.56
N THR A 64 8.02 -1.00 -7.58
CA THR A 64 6.97 -2.00 -7.46
C THR A 64 7.59 -3.35 -7.14
N VAL A 65 8.18 -3.44 -5.96
CA VAL A 65 8.87 -4.64 -5.50
C VAL A 65 8.25 -5.11 -4.19
N VAL A 66 8.48 -6.38 -3.85
CA VAL A 66 7.87 -6.98 -2.66
C VAL A 66 8.20 -6.16 -1.41
N GLU A 67 9.42 -5.71 -1.28
CA GLU A 67 9.85 -4.98 -0.09
C GLU A 67 9.01 -3.72 0.16
N ASN A 68 8.43 -3.15 -0.88
CA ASN A 68 7.64 -1.93 -0.74
C ASN A 68 6.15 -2.19 -0.58
N PHE A 69 5.68 -3.40 -0.87
CA PHE A 69 4.24 -3.68 -0.93
C PHE A 69 3.78 -4.84 -0.07
N ASN A 70 4.68 -5.47 0.68
CA ASN A 70 4.33 -6.67 1.42
C ASN A 70 3.49 -6.39 2.67
N THR A 71 3.59 -5.21 3.26
CA THR A 71 2.83 -4.86 4.47
C THR A 71 2.29 -3.44 4.36
N LEU A 72 1.31 -3.13 5.20
CA LEU A 72 0.80 -1.76 5.27
C LEU A 72 1.92 -0.79 5.67
N SER A 73 2.78 -1.21 6.60
CA SER A 73 3.91 -0.38 7.01
C SER A 73 4.85 -0.08 5.86
N ASP A 74 5.12 -1.09 5.02
CA ASP A 74 6.01 -0.89 3.86
C ASP A 74 5.41 0.11 2.89
N MET A 75 4.13 -0.05 2.56
CA MET A 75 3.45 0.84 1.63
C MET A 75 3.38 2.27 2.19
N ALA A 76 3.06 2.40 3.47
CA ALA A 76 2.98 3.71 4.09
C ALA A 76 4.34 4.40 4.07
N ARG A 77 5.42 3.64 4.32
CA ARG A 77 6.77 4.21 4.27
C ARG A 77 7.08 4.72 2.86
N LEU A 78 6.72 3.95 1.84
CA LEU A 78 6.94 4.38 0.46
C LEU A 78 6.20 5.69 0.18
N ILE A 79 4.93 5.77 0.57
CA ILE A 79 4.13 6.97 0.34
C ILE A 79 4.72 8.17 1.10
N MET A 80 5.08 7.97 2.36
CA MET A 80 5.65 9.07 3.14
C MET A 80 6.96 9.56 2.56
N THR A 81 7.79 8.64 2.07
CA THR A 81 9.04 9.01 1.42
C THR A 81 8.77 9.85 0.19
N LYS A 82 7.79 9.47 -0.63
CA LYS A 82 7.47 10.22 -1.83
C LYS A 82 6.87 11.59 -1.51
N LYS A 83 6.07 11.67 -0.46
CA LYS A 83 5.46 12.94 -0.06
C LYS A 83 6.47 13.89 0.57
N MET A 84 7.47 13.35 1.24
CA MET A 84 8.49 14.17 1.90
C MET A 84 9.60 14.59 0.96
N SER A 85 9.82 13.84 -0.10
CA SER A 85 10.86 14.19 -1.07
C SER A 85 10.41 15.38 -1.89
N PRO A 86 11.28 16.35 -2.12
CA PRO A 86 10.92 17.46 -3.00
C PRO A 86 10.70 16.93 -4.41
N PRO A 87 9.88 17.61 -5.20
CA PRO A 87 9.68 17.21 -6.57
C PRO A 87 11.01 17.12 -7.29
N SER A 88 11.11 16.15 -8.17
CA SER A 88 12.31 15.97 -8.97
C SER A 88 12.54 17.21 -9.81
N GLN A 89 13.74 17.64 -9.82
CA GLN A 89 14.13 18.80 -10.61
C GLN A 89 14.69 18.40 -11.95
#